data_7ff8522bd566f935b4452d0405a57a5f
#
_entry.id   7ff8522bd566f935b4452d0405a57a5f
#
_cell.length_a   1.000
_cell.length_b   1.000
_cell.length_c   1.000
_cell.angle_alpha   90.00
_cell.angle_beta   90.00
_cell.angle_gamma   90.00
#
_symmetry.space_group_name_H-M   'P 1'
#
loop_
_entity.id
_entity.type
_entity.pdbx_description
1 polymer ?
#
loop_
_entity_poly.entity_id
_entity_poly.type
_entity_poly.pdbx_seq_one_letter_code
_entity_poly.pdbx_strand_id
1 'polypeptide(L)'
;MINQNENMPKVSIIIPVCGVEKYIERCARSLFEQTLDDIEYLFIDDCTPDKSVEILKRVLEEYPHRKSQVVIHRMEQNSGQAKVREWGMQNATGEYVIHCDSDDWVDIHMYEDMYNKAMEENADVIVCDFYSTDCENEQYSKGLISKERENVIGDILLWRIAGCLWNKLVRRKEYTDHDIKYPTHNMGEDAALIVQILWNVKRISYLPKPLYYYYTNPTSITKDVTDEKIRKRFLQATANVEIIEQFLDGKATGKIKDALTKYIFEQSYLIVSLAMKNKEDLSRWRRSVGKIRSRVYKCSYLSIKNKLVFYFLLFKSVI
;
A
#
# COMPACT_ATOMS: atom_id res chain seq x y z
N MET A 1 11.91 3.14 38.59
CA MET A 1 11.23 3.20 37.26
C MET A 1 12.21 2.57 36.29
N ILE A 2 11.95 1.32 35.89
CA ILE A 2 12.74 0.61 34.89
C ILE A 2 12.46 1.32 33.59
N ASN A 3 13.50 1.81 32.90
CA ASN A 3 13.40 2.45 31.59
C ASN A 3 12.72 1.48 30.61
N GLN A 4 11.45 1.72 30.27
CA GLN A 4 10.71 0.93 29.28
C GLN A 4 11.25 1.08 27.85
N ASN A 5 12.31 1.87 27.64
CA ASN A 5 12.89 2.15 26.33
C ASN A 5 14.08 1.24 25.92
N GLU A 6 14.57 0.37 26.80
CA GLU A 6 15.78 -0.41 26.50
C GLU A 6 15.53 -1.70 25.67
N ASN A 7 14.25 -2.02 25.33
CA ASN A 7 13.92 -3.27 24.65
C ASN A 7 12.93 -3.14 23.47
N MET A 8 12.68 -1.92 23.01
CA MET A 8 11.76 -1.74 21.87
C MET A 8 12.53 -1.84 20.56
N PRO A 9 12.12 -2.69 19.60
CA PRO A 9 12.73 -2.74 18.29
C PRO A 9 12.70 -1.37 17.59
N LYS A 10 13.75 -1.05 16.82
CA LYS A 10 13.79 0.17 16.02
C LYS A 10 12.74 0.14 14.91
N VAL A 11 12.61 -1.02 14.28
CA VAL A 11 11.71 -1.21 13.13
C VAL A 11 10.94 -2.51 13.26
N SER A 12 9.62 -2.47 13.10
CA SER A 12 8.78 -3.65 12.84
C SER A 12 8.51 -3.75 11.34
N ILE A 13 8.74 -4.92 10.77
CA ILE A 13 8.44 -5.21 9.36
C ILE A 13 7.24 -6.15 9.31
N ILE A 14 6.19 -5.74 8.59
CA ILE A 14 4.95 -6.52 8.41
C ILE A 14 5.01 -7.22 7.07
N ILE A 15 4.99 -8.55 7.07
CA ILE A 15 5.19 -9.38 5.89
C ILE A 15 4.00 -10.34 5.72
N PRO A 16 2.99 -10.00 4.87
CA PRO A 16 1.92 -10.94 4.52
C PRO A 16 2.46 -12.12 3.73
N VAL A 17 2.02 -13.35 4.08
CA VAL A 17 2.47 -14.59 3.42
C VAL A 17 1.26 -15.37 2.91
N CYS A 18 1.10 -15.49 1.58
CA CYS A 18 0.08 -16.35 0.97
C CYS A 18 0.41 -16.69 -0.48
N GLY A 19 0.62 -17.97 -0.79
CA GLY A 19 0.85 -18.45 -2.16
C GLY A 19 2.18 -18.00 -2.78
N VAL A 20 3.24 -17.89 -1.98
CA VAL A 20 4.54 -17.30 -2.38
C VAL A 20 5.73 -18.27 -2.27
N GLU A 21 5.49 -19.58 -2.34
CA GLU A 21 6.56 -20.61 -2.18
C GLU A 21 7.76 -20.42 -3.13
N LYS A 22 7.53 -19.78 -4.30
CA LYS A 22 8.58 -19.52 -5.29
C LYS A 22 9.43 -18.30 -4.95
N TYR A 23 8.98 -17.44 -4.05
CA TYR A 23 9.55 -16.10 -3.81
C TYR A 23 10.03 -15.92 -2.38
N ILE A 24 9.36 -16.56 -1.41
CA ILE A 24 9.56 -16.34 0.02
C ILE A 24 11.01 -16.58 0.48
N GLU A 25 11.75 -17.50 -0.15
CA GLU A 25 13.16 -17.72 0.20
C GLU A 25 14.01 -16.48 -0.09
N ARG A 26 13.88 -15.88 -1.28
CA ARG A 26 14.59 -14.65 -1.64
C ARG A 26 14.21 -13.49 -0.71
N CYS A 27 12.92 -13.30 -0.48
CA CYS A 27 12.41 -12.30 0.45
C CYS A 27 13.01 -12.47 1.85
N ALA A 28 12.89 -13.67 2.44
CA ALA A 28 13.37 -13.95 3.78
C ALA A 28 14.90 -13.75 3.92
N ARG A 29 15.69 -14.18 2.94
CA ARG A 29 17.16 -13.94 2.94
C ARG A 29 17.48 -12.45 2.95
N SER A 30 16.89 -11.64 2.07
CA SER A 30 17.11 -10.19 2.03
C SER A 30 16.71 -9.47 3.34
N LEU A 31 15.70 -10.00 4.03
CA LEU A 31 15.27 -9.49 5.33
C LEU A 31 16.21 -9.90 6.47
N PHE A 32 16.69 -11.15 6.50
CA PHE A 32 17.54 -11.63 7.59
C PHE A 32 19.00 -11.15 7.46
N GLU A 33 19.41 -10.73 6.26
CA GLU A 33 20.72 -10.15 5.97
C GLU A 33 20.84 -8.64 6.25
N GLN A 34 19.76 -8.00 6.74
CA GLN A 34 19.79 -6.58 7.05
C GLN A 34 20.87 -6.18 8.05
N THR A 35 21.52 -5.04 7.81
CA THR A 35 22.56 -4.50 8.69
C THR A 35 22.04 -3.90 9.98
N LEU A 36 20.76 -3.55 10.05
CA LEU A 36 20.10 -3.13 11.27
C LEU A 36 19.86 -4.34 12.19
N ASP A 37 20.31 -4.29 13.43
CA ASP A 37 20.17 -5.40 14.38
C ASP A 37 18.81 -5.42 15.09
N ASP A 38 18.31 -4.27 15.51
CA ASP A 38 17.10 -4.16 16.33
C ASP A 38 15.83 -4.13 15.45
N ILE A 39 15.49 -5.27 14.85
CA ILE A 39 14.32 -5.43 13.98
C ILE A 39 13.37 -6.48 14.55
N GLU A 40 12.08 -6.23 14.39
CA GLU A 40 11.00 -7.19 14.58
C GLU A 40 10.43 -7.59 13.21
N TYR A 41 10.41 -8.88 12.90
CA TYR A 41 9.85 -9.43 11.67
C TYR A 41 8.53 -10.11 11.96
N LEU A 42 7.43 -9.59 11.45
CA LEU A 42 6.08 -10.14 11.60
C LEU A 42 5.67 -10.81 10.27
N PHE A 43 5.96 -12.09 10.14
CA PHE A 43 5.45 -12.91 9.03
C PHE A 43 4.05 -13.41 9.37
N ILE A 44 3.06 -12.98 8.60
CA ILE A 44 1.65 -13.33 8.86
C ILE A 44 1.15 -14.25 7.75
N ASP A 45 1.02 -15.53 8.08
CA ASP A 45 0.47 -16.58 7.22
C ASP A 45 -1.04 -16.44 7.10
N ASP A 46 -1.52 -15.98 5.94
CA ASP A 46 -2.94 -15.87 5.61
C ASP A 46 -3.54 -17.20 5.14
N CYS A 47 -3.29 -18.26 5.89
CA CYS A 47 -3.67 -19.63 5.56
C CYS A 47 -3.15 -20.06 4.19
N THR A 48 -1.84 -19.84 3.94
CA THR A 48 -1.22 -20.21 2.67
C THR A 48 -1.47 -21.68 2.33
N PRO A 49 -1.86 -22.00 1.07
CA PRO A 49 -2.11 -23.38 0.66
C PRO A 49 -0.84 -24.13 0.21
N ASP A 50 0.30 -23.43 0.12
CA ASP A 50 1.56 -23.94 -0.40
C ASP A 50 2.64 -24.09 0.69
N LYS A 51 3.89 -24.35 0.30
CA LYS A 51 5.03 -24.55 1.21
C LYS A 51 5.71 -23.27 1.68
N SER A 52 5.13 -22.10 1.50
CA SER A 52 5.75 -20.80 1.85
C SER A 52 6.28 -20.77 3.28
N VAL A 53 5.48 -21.22 4.27
CA VAL A 53 5.87 -21.19 5.68
C VAL A 53 6.95 -22.24 6.01
N GLU A 54 6.93 -23.41 5.36
CA GLU A 54 7.97 -24.42 5.51
C GLU A 54 9.33 -23.90 5.02
N ILE A 55 9.33 -23.25 3.85
CA ILE A 55 10.52 -22.65 3.26
C ILE A 55 11.04 -21.53 4.15
N LEU A 56 10.16 -20.63 4.62
CA LEU A 56 10.51 -19.56 5.55
C LEU A 56 11.22 -20.09 6.80
N LYS A 57 10.65 -21.12 7.45
CA LYS A 57 11.24 -21.72 8.65
C LYS A 57 12.60 -22.37 8.37
N ARG A 58 12.75 -23.05 7.22
CA ARG A 58 14.03 -23.62 6.81
C ARG A 58 15.09 -22.53 6.63
N VAL A 59 14.76 -21.41 5.97
CA VAL A 59 15.68 -20.28 5.81
C VAL A 59 16.04 -19.67 7.16
N LEU A 60 15.09 -19.50 8.07
CA LEU A 60 15.34 -18.94 9.40
C LEU A 60 16.34 -19.76 10.21
N GLU A 61 16.43 -21.10 10.02
CA GLU A 61 17.43 -21.95 10.67
C GLU A 61 18.87 -21.57 10.30
N GLU A 62 19.08 -20.99 9.12
CA GLU A 62 20.38 -20.49 8.65
C GLU A 62 20.80 -19.16 9.32
N TYR A 63 19.86 -18.46 9.97
CA TYR A 63 20.07 -17.16 10.63
C TYR A 63 19.72 -17.22 12.14
N PRO A 64 20.47 -18.00 12.95
CA PRO A 64 20.14 -18.24 14.36
C PRO A 64 20.06 -16.95 15.21
N HIS A 65 20.81 -15.91 14.86
CA HIS A 65 20.78 -14.60 15.54
C HIS A 65 19.47 -13.83 15.31
N ARG A 66 18.70 -14.13 14.25
CA ARG A 66 17.41 -13.51 13.96
C ARG A 66 16.23 -14.22 14.60
N LYS A 67 16.39 -15.46 15.08
CA LYS A 67 15.26 -16.28 15.59
C LYS A 67 14.41 -15.59 16.65
N SER A 68 15.04 -14.87 17.58
CA SER A 68 14.32 -14.14 18.64
C SER A 68 13.58 -12.89 18.14
N GLN A 69 13.85 -12.44 16.93
CA GLN A 69 13.28 -11.25 16.31
C GLN A 69 12.10 -11.59 15.36
N VAL A 70 11.87 -12.90 15.11
CA VAL A 70 10.88 -13.35 14.10
C VAL A 70 9.65 -13.91 14.78
N VAL A 71 8.51 -13.37 14.44
CA VAL A 71 7.18 -13.88 14.77
C VAL A 71 6.55 -14.44 13.49
N ILE A 72 6.14 -15.70 13.53
CA ILE A 72 5.34 -16.32 12.46
C ILE A 72 3.95 -16.58 13.02
N HIS A 73 2.98 -15.77 12.59
CA HIS A 73 1.59 -15.89 13.01
C HIS A 73 0.73 -16.45 11.88
N ARG A 74 -0.16 -17.39 12.19
CA ARG A 74 -1.13 -17.92 11.24
C ARG A 74 -2.51 -17.37 11.54
N MET A 75 -3.14 -16.75 10.54
CA MET A 75 -4.54 -16.31 10.63
C MET A 75 -5.48 -17.51 10.75
N GLU A 76 -6.65 -17.31 11.35
CA GLU A 76 -7.65 -18.38 11.49
C GLU A 76 -8.22 -18.86 10.15
N GLN A 77 -8.28 -17.95 9.18
CA GLN A 77 -8.73 -18.20 7.81
C GLN A 77 -8.04 -17.25 6.83
N ASN A 78 -8.11 -17.55 5.54
CA ASN A 78 -7.65 -16.59 4.52
C ASN A 78 -8.53 -15.33 4.56
N SER A 79 -7.97 -14.26 5.08
CA SER A 79 -8.65 -13.00 5.38
C SER A 79 -8.31 -11.88 4.40
N GLY A 80 -7.28 -12.10 3.59
CA GLY A 80 -6.75 -11.15 2.61
C GLY A 80 -5.78 -10.14 3.19
N GLN A 81 -4.95 -9.58 2.32
CA GLN A 81 -3.80 -8.74 2.63
C GLN A 81 -4.15 -7.54 3.54
N ALA A 82 -5.31 -6.91 3.34
CA ALA A 82 -5.74 -5.78 4.17
C ALA A 82 -5.89 -6.17 5.66
N LYS A 83 -6.51 -7.33 5.94
CA LYS A 83 -6.69 -7.84 7.31
C LYS A 83 -5.39 -8.34 7.92
N VAL A 84 -4.53 -8.95 7.12
CA VAL A 84 -3.18 -9.37 7.53
C VAL A 84 -2.35 -8.17 7.96
N ARG A 85 -2.36 -7.07 7.19
CA ARG A 85 -1.68 -5.82 7.53
C ARG A 85 -2.25 -5.15 8.78
N GLU A 86 -3.59 -5.17 8.94
CA GLU A 86 -4.25 -4.67 10.15
C GLU A 86 -3.76 -5.43 11.40
N TRP A 87 -3.73 -6.78 11.33
CA TRP A 87 -3.19 -7.61 12.42
C TRP A 87 -1.73 -7.27 12.73
N GLY A 88 -0.90 -7.15 11.68
CA GLY A 88 0.51 -6.77 11.82
C GLY A 88 0.68 -5.43 12.54
N MET A 89 -0.10 -4.43 12.17
CA MET A 89 -0.06 -3.12 12.84
C MET A 89 -0.49 -3.16 14.30
N GLN A 90 -1.50 -3.96 14.63
CA GLN A 90 -1.97 -4.13 16.00
C GLN A 90 -0.95 -4.83 16.91
N ASN A 91 -0.04 -5.62 16.32
CA ASN A 91 0.95 -6.42 17.06
C ASN A 91 2.39 -5.89 16.89
N ALA A 92 2.63 -4.92 16.01
CA ALA A 92 3.94 -4.28 15.86
C ALA A 92 4.35 -3.52 17.13
N THR A 93 5.59 -3.74 17.60
CA THR A 93 6.12 -3.12 18.82
C THR A 93 7.22 -2.10 18.54
N GLY A 94 7.79 -2.08 17.34
CA GLY A 94 8.89 -1.19 16.96
C GLY A 94 8.54 0.31 16.99
N GLU A 95 9.57 1.15 17.09
CA GLU A 95 9.40 2.61 17.02
C GLU A 95 8.84 3.05 15.68
N TYR A 96 9.32 2.44 14.61
CA TYR A 96 8.83 2.62 13.24
C TYR A 96 8.28 1.32 12.69
N VAL A 97 7.40 1.43 11.71
CA VAL A 97 6.81 0.29 10.98
C VAL A 97 6.97 0.48 9.49
N ILE A 98 7.28 -0.60 8.80
CA ILE A 98 7.28 -0.70 7.35
C ILE A 98 6.66 -2.02 6.93
N HIS A 99 6.13 -2.07 5.71
CA HIS A 99 5.62 -3.31 5.13
C HIS A 99 6.62 -3.88 4.12
N CYS A 100 6.56 -5.18 3.88
CA CYS A 100 7.29 -5.84 2.81
C CYS A 100 6.40 -6.92 2.20
N ASP A 101 6.22 -6.89 0.88
CA ASP A 101 5.47 -7.94 0.20
C ASP A 101 6.38 -9.17 0.01
N SER A 102 5.85 -10.37 0.25
CA SER A 102 6.66 -11.60 0.35
C SER A 102 7.10 -12.19 -0.99
N ASP A 103 6.71 -11.58 -2.12
CA ASP A 103 7.25 -11.87 -3.45
C ASP A 103 8.37 -10.88 -3.88
N ASP A 104 8.63 -9.84 -3.07
CA ASP A 104 9.64 -8.80 -3.27
C ASP A 104 10.94 -9.09 -2.49
N TRP A 105 11.93 -8.19 -2.59
CA TRP A 105 13.14 -8.20 -1.76
C TRP A 105 13.68 -6.79 -1.54
N VAL A 106 14.63 -6.65 -0.62
CA VAL A 106 15.15 -5.36 -0.20
C VAL A 106 16.69 -5.32 -0.23
N ASP A 107 17.26 -4.11 -0.37
CA ASP A 107 18.68 -3.88 -0.17
C ASP A 107 19.07 -4.16 1.29
N ILE A 108 20.29 -4.69 1.51
CA ILE A 108 20.76 -5.08 2.85
C ILE A 108 20.88 -3.91 3.84
N HIS A 109 20.96 -2.68 3.35
CA HIS A 109 21.04 -1.45 4.15
C HIS A 109 19.72 -0.70 4.28
N MET A 110 18.63 -1.22 3.70
CA MET A 110 17.37 -0.47 3.61
C MET A 110 16.90 0.07 4.94
N TYR A 111 16.74 -0.80 5.92
CA TYR A 111 16.12 -0.40 7.19
C TYR A 111 17.06 0.42 8.06
N GLU A 112 18.35 0.16 8.02
CA GLU A 112 19.37 0.97 8.70
C GLU A 112 19.40 2.40 8.13
N ASP A 113 19.52 2.53 6.81
CA ASP A 113 19.56 3.84 6.15
C ASP A 113 18.28 4.66 6.39
N MET A 114 17.11 4.00 6.28
CA MET A 114 15.83 4.67 6.51
C MET A 114 15.67 5.06 7.99
N TYR A 115 16.03 4.20 8.94
CA TYR A 115 15.95 4.50 10.36
C TYR A 115 16.91 5.63 10.74
N ASN A 116 18.16 5.58 10.30
CA ASN A 116 19.15 6.62 10.58
C ASN A 116 18.68 7.97 10.03
N LYS A 117 18.09 7.98 8.81
CA LYS A 117 17.50 9.20 8.23
C LYS A 117 16.32 9.71 9.03
N ALA A 118 15.49 8.81 9.57
CA ALA A 118 14.38 9.15 10.44
C ALA A 118 14.84 9.84 11.72
N MET A 119 15.90 9.32 12.33
CA MET A 119 16.48 9.88 13.56
C MET A 119 17.16 11.22 13.29
N GLU A 120 17.97 11.31 12.23
CA GLU A 120 18.67 12.54 11.84
C GLU A 120 17.71 13.72 11.63
N GLU A 121 16.61 13.50 10.91
CA GLU A 121 15.63 14.54 10.61
C GLU A 121 14.46 14.59 11.57
N ASN A 122 14.40 13.71 12.58
CA ASN A 122 13.24 13.51 13.46
C ASN A 122 11.93 13.41 12.65
N ALA A 123 11.95 12.58 11.62
CA ALA A 123 10.85 12.47 10.67
C ALA A 123 9.79 11.48 11.16
N ASP A 124 8.53 11.73 10.80
CA ASP A 124 7.42 10.81 11.07
C ASP A 124 7.29 9.76 9.96
N VAL A 125 7.67 10.14 8.72
CA VAL A 125 7.68 9.24 7.55
C VAL A 125 8.95 9.45 6.74
N ILE A 126 9.61 8.35 6.38
CA ILE A 126 10.73 8.34 5.44
C ILE A 126 10.29 7.56 4.20
N VAL A 127 10.55 8.15 3.02
CA VAL A 127 10.24 7.52 1.74
C VAL A 127 11.53 7.25 1.00
N CYS A 128 11.73 6.01 0.51
CA CYS A 128 12.84 5.66 -0.37
C CYS A 128 12.37 5.44 -1.81
N ASP A 129 13.32 5.42 -2.75
CA ASP A 129 13.10 5.01 -4.13
C ASP A 129 13.07 3.48 -4.25
N PHE A 130 12.74 2.98 -5.43
CA PHE A 130 12.63 1.56 -5.67
C PHE A 130 12.91 1.20 -7.13
N TYR A 131 13.19 -0.08 -7.36
CA TYR A 131 13.19 -0.68 -8.69
C TYR A 131 11.93 -1.53 -8.88
N SER A 132 11.28 -1.42 -10.06
CA SER A 132 10.38 -2.46 -10.56
C SER A 132 11.20 -3.41 -11.42
N THR A 133 11.10 -4.73 -11.18
CA THR A 133 11.97 -5.69 -11.85
C THR A 133 11.25 -7.00 -12.16
N ASP A 134 11.67 -7.63 -13.25
CA ASP A 134 11.32 -9.02 -13.62
C ASP A 134 12.48 -9.99 -13.36
N CYS A 135 13.51 -9.58 -12.63
CA CYS A 135 14.80 -10.21 -12.36
C CYS A 135 15.84 -10.11 -13.49
N GLU A 136 15.45 -9.71 -14.69
CA GLU A 136 16.37 -9.49 -15.82
C GLU A 136 16.56 -7.99 -16.07
N ASN A 137 15.48 -7.23 -15.91
CA ASN A 137 15.46 -5.78 -16.13
C ASN A 137 14.99 -5.05 -14.88
N GLU A 138 15.60 -3.89 -14.64
CA GLU A 138 15.23 -3.01 -13.52
C GLU A 138 14.82 -1.65 -14.06
N GLN A 139 13.64 -1.19 -13.62
CA GLN A 139 13.15 0.14 -13.90
C GLN A 139 13.13 0.95 -12.62
N TYR A 140 13.97 1.98 -12.56
CA TYR A 140 14.03 2.91 -11.45
C TYR A 140 12.76 3.76 -11.32
N SER A 141 12.31 3.93 -10.08
CA SER A 141 11.16 4.76 -9.74
C SER A 141 11.44 5.62 -8.51
N LYS A 142 11.12 6.90 -8.60
CA LYS A 142 11.19 7.81 -7.45
C LYS A 142 10.06 7.55 -6.47
N GLY A 143 10.40 7.47 -5.18
CA GLY A 143 9.42 7.33 -4.10
C GLY A 143 8.72 8.65 -3.76
N LEU A 144 9.39 9.78 -3.95
CA LEU A 144 8.89 11.09 -3.57
C LEU A 144 9.30 12.18 -4.57
N ILE A 145 8.39 13.15 -4.81
CA ILE A 145 8.64 14.33 -5.66
C ILE A 145 8.72 15.60 -4.79
N SER A 146 7.92 15.68 -3.73
CA SER A 146 7.83 16.81 -2.81
C SER A 146 7.80 16.31 -1.37
N LYS A 147 8.31 17.09 -0.41
CA LYS A 147 8.18 16.79 1.04
C LYS A 147 6.95 17.44 1.66
N GLU A 148 6.28 18.33 0.94
CA GLU A 148 5.06 18.98 1.41
C GLU A 148 3.90 17.98 1.43
N ARG A 149 3.34 17.72 2.60
CA ARG A 149 2.29 16.72 2.85
C ARG A 149 1.15 16.73 1.83
N GLU A 150 0.61 17.92 1.54
CA GLU A 150 -0.50 18.07 0.60
C GLU A 150 -0.11 17.71 -0.84
N ASN A 151 1.13 18.02 -1.24
CA ASN A 151 1.65 17.64 -2.54
C ASN A 151 1.85 16.12 -2.61
N VAL A 152 2.39 15.49 -1.56
CA VAL A 152 2.58 14.02 -1.50
C VAL A 152 1.24 13.29 -1.66
N ILE A 153 0.22 13.71 -0.91
CA ILE A 153 -1.13 13.15 -1.02
C ILE A 153 -1.69 13.35 -2.44
N GLY A 154 -1.54 14.57 -2.97
CA GLY A 154 -1.97 14.88 -4.34
C GLY A 154 -1.26 14.02 -5.38
N ASP A 155 0.06 13.81 -5.24
CA ASP A 155 0.85 13.00 -6.16
C ASP A 155 0.49 11.51 -6.11
N ILE A 156 0.15 10.96 -4.93
CA ILE A 156 -0.42 9.61 -4.80
C ILE A 156 -1.76 9.51 -5.53
N LEU A 157 -2.68 10.42 -5.27
CA LEU A 157 -4.01 10.43 -5.89
C LEU A 157 -3.96 10.66 -7.42
N LEU A 158 -2.87 11.25 -7.91
CA LEU A 158 -2.63 11.48 -9.34
C LEU A 158 -1.76 10.39 -10.00
N TRP A 159 -1.39 9.35 -9.27
CA TRP A 159 -0.50 8.27 -9.74
C TRP A 159 0.90 8.74 -10.19
N ARG A 160 1.38 9.87 -9.63
CA ARG A 160 2.72 10.39 -9.93
C ARG A 160 3.80 9.70 -9.10
N ILE A 161 3.42 9.25 -7.92
CA ILE A 161 4.22 8.39 -7.04
C ILE A 161 3.37 7.21 -6.55
N ALA A 162 4.02 6.15 -6.16
CA ALA A 162 3.35 4.95 -5.67
C ALA A 162 2.68 5.18 -4.29
N GLY A 163 1.41 4.85 -4.19
CA GLY A 163 0.65 4.87 -2.94
C GLY A 163 0.85 3.61 -2.09
N CYS A 164 1.96 2.91 -2.24
CA CYS A 164 2.30 1.68 -1.52
C CYS A 164 2.84 1.96 -0.11
N LEU A 165 2.87 0.93 0.72
CA LEU A 165 3.37 0.99 2.10
C LEU A 165 4.83 0.54 2.23
N TRP A 166 5.31 -0.30 1.31
CA TRP A 166 6.60 -0.98 1.43
C TRP A 166 7.83 -0.09 1.20
N ASN A 167 7.70 1.11 0.63
CA ASN A 167 8.80 2.09 0.52
C ASN A 167 8.66 3.25 1.52
N LYS A 168 7.82 3.09 2.53
CA LYS A 168 7.54 4.14 3.52
C LYS A 168 7.72 3.60 4.94
N LEU A 169 8.80 4.02 5.59
CA LEU A 169 9.03 3.78 7.01
C LEU A 169 8.26 4.83 7.80
N VAL A 170 7.28 4.42 8.59
CA VAL A 170 6.32 5.28 9.29
C VAL A 170 6.50 5.13 10.79
N ARG A 171 6.59 6.24 11.53
CA ARG A 171 6.61 6.19 13.00
C ARG A 171 5.33 5.54 13.52
N ARG A 172 5.44 4.48 14.31
CA ARG A 172 4.29 3.65 14.74
C ARG A 172 3.15 4.45 15.36
N LYS A 173 3.46 5.50 16.14
CA LYS A 173 2.42 6.37 16.71
C LYS A 173 1.48 6.99 15.68
N GLU A 174 1.91 7.18 14.43
CA GLU A 174 1.05 7.74 13.37
C GLU A 174 -0.08 6.78 12.94
N TYR A 175 0.05 5.50 13.29
CA TYR A 175 -1.01 4.51 13.15
C TYR A 175 -1.89 4.40 14.41
N THR A 176 -1.34 4.65 15.61
CA THR A 176 -2.03 4.37 16.88
C THR A 176 -2.68 5.59 17.53
N ASP A 177 -2.14 6.78 17.30
CA ASP A 177 -2.59 8.02 17.97
C ASP A 177 -3.68 8.75 17.16
N HIS A 178 -4.02 8.23 15.99
CA HIS A 178 -5.03 8.80 15.12
C HIS A 178 -6.14 7.79 14.83
N ASP A 179 -7.34 8.30 14.56
CA ASP A 179 -8.50 7.47 14.16
C ASP A 179 -8.35 7.02 12.71
N ILE A 180 -7.45 6.04 12.50
CA ILE A 180 -7.17 5.45 11.18
C ILE A 180 -8.19 4.35 10.89
N LYS A 181 -8.98 4.52 9.85
CA LYS A 181 -9.89 3.50 9.36
C LYS A 181 -9.16 2.49 8.50
N TYR A 182 -8.97 1.28 9.01
CA TYR A 182 -8.31 0.21 8.26
C TYR A 182 -9.19 -0.27 7.09
N PRO A 183 -8.59 -0.45 5.90
CA PRO A 183 -9.25 -1.07 4.76
C PRO A 183 -9.70 -2.50 5.06
N THR A 184 -10.85 -2.88 4.52
CA THR A 184 -11.36 -4.26 4.66
C THR A 184 -11.24 -5.06 3.37
N HIS A 185 -10.77 -4.43 2.30
CA HIS A 185 -10.65 -5.01 0.97
C HIS A 185 -9.24 -4.81 0.41
N ASN A 186 -8.76 -5.76 -0.39
CA ASN A 186 -7.38 -5.82 -0.83
C ASN A 186 -7.02 -4.84 -1.97
N MET A 187 -7.98 -4.40 -2.80
CA MET A 187 -7.65 -3.54 -3.93
C MET A 187 -7.59 -2.06 -3.52
N GLY A 188 -6.37 -1.49 -3.54
CA GLY A 188 -6.15 -0.08 -3.19
C GLY A 188 -6.14 0.21 -1.69
N GLU A 189 -5.94 -0.82 -0.85
CA GLU A 189 -5.84 -0.71 0.60
C GLU A 189 -4.65 0.15 1.03
N ASP A 190 -3.52 0.01 0.33
CA ASP A 190 -2.30 0.79 0.60
C ASP A 190 -2.58 2.29 0.49
N ALA A 191 -3.19 2.70 -0.63
CA ALA A 191 -3.53 4.11 -0.84
C ALA A 191 -4.54 4.62 0.19
N ALA A 192 -5.54 3.79 0.56
CA ALA A 192 -6.52 4.14 1.56
C ALA A 192 -5.89 4.33 2.95
N LEU A 193 -4.88 3.54 3.28
CA LEU A 193 -4.18 3.63 4.55
C LEU A 193 -3.18 4.80 4.56
N ILE A 194 -2.31 4.87 3.55
CA ILE A 194 -1.21 5.85 3.54
C ILE A 194 -1.70 7.31 3.41
N VAL A 195 -2.81 7.57 2.71
CA VAL A 195 -3.40 8.91 2.62
C VAL A 195 -3.84 9.41 3.99
N GLN A 196 -4.45 8.56 4.82
CA GLN A 196 -4.87 8.91 6.17
C GLN A 196 -3.66 9.20 7.07
N ILE A 197 -2.61 8.37 6.99
CA ILE A 197 -1.37 8.54 7.74
C ILE A 197 -0.69 9.85 7.34
N LEU A 198 -0.45 10.05 6.05
CA LEU A 198 0.23 11.25 5.54
C LEU A 198 -0.53 12.54 5.86
N TRP A 199 -1.84 12.50 6.04
CA TRP A 199 -2.60 13.66 6.47
C TRP A 199 -2.25 14.12 7.89
N ASN A 200 -1.91 13.19 8.77
CA ASN A 200 -1.67 13.46 10.19
C ASN A 200 -0.21 13.79 10.51
N VAL A 201 0.75 13.33 9.71
CA VAL A 201 2.18 13.50 9.95
C VAL A 201 2.64 14.96 9.83
N LYS A 202 3.66 15.31 10.59
CA LYS A 202 4.24 16.66 10.60
C LYS A 202 5.47 16.76 9.70
N ARG A 203 6.26 15.68 9.61
CA ARG A 203 7.54 15.69 8.87
C ARG A 203 7.70 14.46 8.01
N ILE A 204 7.79 14.70 6.70
CA ILE A 204 8.11 13.69 5.68
C ILE A 204 9.56 13.90 5.25
N SER A 205 10.36 12.85 5.28
CA SER A 205 11.73 12.85 4.79
C SER A 205 11.87 11.97 3.56
N TYR A 206 12.91 12.24 2.78
CA TYR A 206 13.19 11.53 1.55
C TYR A 206 14.62 11.02 1.52
N LEU A 207 14.76 9.73 1.25
CA LEU A 207 16.02 9.04 1.04
C LEU A 207 16.11 8.65 -0.45
N PRO A 208 16.84 9.39 -1.29
CA PRO A 208 16.89 9.14 -2.74
C PRO A 208 17.83 7.96 -3.08
N LYS A 209 17.51 6.80 -2.51
CA LYS A 209 18.19 5.52 -2.76
C LYS A 209 17.14 4.48 -3.13
N PRO A 210 17.33 3.70 -4.21
CA PRO A 210 16.42 2.61 -4.58
C PRO A 210 16.74 1.38 -3.72
N LEU A 211 16.02 1.25 -2.60
CA LEU A 211 16.29 0.22 -1.58
C LEU A 211 15.28 -0.92 -1.59
N TYR A 212 14.22 -0.81 -2.36
CA TYR A 212 13.20 -1.84 -2.50
C TYR A 212 13.12 -2.33 -3.93
N TYR A 213 12.97 -3.65 -4.12
CA TYR A 213 12.85 -4.31 -5.41
C TYR A 213 11.46 -4.91 -5.56
N TYR A 214 10.59 -4.20 -6.26
CA TYR A 214 9.22 -4.63 -6.56
C TYR A 214 9.22 -5.62 -7.72
N TYR A 215 8.87 -6.87 -7.44
CA TYR A 215 8.82 -7.93 -8.45
C TYR A 215 7.54 -7.87 -9.29
N THR A 216 7.70 -7.69 -10.61
CA THR A 216 6.57 -7.69 -11.54
C THR A 216 6.06 -9.10 -11.82
N ASN A 217 5.41 -9.69 -10.84
CA ASN A 217 4.91 -11.07 -10.86
C ASN A 217 3.99 -11.32 -12.07
N PRO A 218 4.33 -12.29 -12.97
CA PRO A 218 3.48 -12.63 -14.11
C PRO A 218 2.10 -13.17 -13.72
N THR A 219 2.00 -13.75 -12.52
CA THR A 219 0.76 -14.36 -11.98
C THR A 219 0.00 -13.44 -11.04
N SER A 220 0.33 -12.14 -11.02
CA SER A 220 -0.33 -11.15 -10.15
C SER A 220 -1.85 -11.17 -10.33
N ILE A 221 -2.56 -11.04 -9.22
CA ILE A 221 -4.04 -10.98 -9.13
C ILE A 221 -4.63 -9.87 -10.03
N THR A 222 -3.86 -8.84 -10.32
CA THR A 222 -4.28 -7.71 -11.16
C THR A 222 -4.34 -8.02 -12.65
N LYS A 223 -3.72 -9.11 -13.10
CA LYS A 223 -3.65 -9.50 -14.51
C LYS A 223 -4.83 -10.34 -15.01
N ASP A 224 -5.65 -10.92 -14.13
CA ASP A 224 -6.84 -11.67 -14.51
C ASP A 224 -7.96 -10.71 -14.95
N VAL A 225 -8.40 -10.83 -16.20
CA VAL A 225 -9.36 -9.93 -16.87
C VAL A 225 -10.75 -10.56 -17.06
N THR A 226 -11.08 -11.63 -16.35
CA THR A 226 -12.45 -12.18 -16.40
C THR A 226 -13.46 -11.18 -15.82
N ASP A 227 -14.68 -11.18 -16.33
CA ASP A 227 -15.75 -10.26 -15.93
C ASP A 227 -16.01 -10.30 -14.42
N GLU A 228 -15.97 -11.49 -13.82
CA GLU A 228 -16.15 -11.69 -12.38
C GLU A 228 -15.02 -11.02 -11.57
N LYS A 229 -13.77 -11.24 -11.99
CA LYS A 229 -12.59 -10.63 -11.33
C LYS A 229 -12.56 -9.12 -11.49
N ILE A 230 -12.99 -8.61 -12.66
CA ILE A 230 -13.13 -7.17 -12.89
C ILE A 230 -14.16 -6.59 -11.92
N ARG A 231 -15.36 -7.21 -11.79
CA ARG A 231 -16.38 -6.75 -10.83
C ARG A 231 -15.89 -6.81 -9.39
N LYS A 232 -15.22 -7.89 -9.00
CA LYS A 232 -14.65 -8.05 -7.65
C LYS A 232 -13.66 -6.92 -7.35
N ARG A 233 -12.68 -6.70 -8.24
CA ARG A 233 -11.69 -5.62 -8.07
C ARG A 233 -12.34 -4.24 -8.00
N PHE A 234 -13.31 -3.96 -8.87
CA PHE A 234 -14.05 -2.70 -8.85
C PHE A 234 -14.76 -2.46 -7.52
N LEU A 235 -15.45 -3.47 -6.98
CA LEU A 235 -16.16 -3.36 -5.70
C LEU A 235 -15.17 -3.12 -4.54
N GLN A 236 -14.04 -3.81 -4.54
CA GLN A 236 -13.00 -3.64 -3.54
C GLN A 236 -12.36 -2.24 -3.64
N ALA A 237 -11.97 -1.82 -4.84
CA ALA A 237 -11.37 -0.51 -5.06
C ALA A 237 -12.33 0.63 -4.67
N THR A 238 -13.61 0.54 -5.04
CA THR A 238 -14.59 1.57 -4.68
C THR A 238 -14.84 1.66 -3.19
N ALA A 239 -14.82 0.54 -2.46
CA ALA A 239 -14.94 0.54 -1.01
C ALA A 239 -13.75 1.25 -0.33
N ASN A 240 -12.51 0.99 -0.80
CA ASN A 240 -11.32 1.65 -0.27
C ASN A 240 -11.22 3.12 -0.69
N VAL A 241 -11.66 3.46 -1.91
CA VAL A 241 -11.82 4.86 -2.35
C VAL A 241 -12.80 5.61 -1.44
N GLU A 242 -13.88 4.97 -1.01
CA GLU A 242 -14.85 5.57 -0.10
C GLU A 242 -14.25 5.92 1.27
N ILE A 243 -13.29 5.12 1.77
CA ILE A 243 -12.52 5.45 2.98
C ILE A 243 -11.74 6.76 2.78
N ILE A 244 -11.01 6.89 1.66
CA ILE A 244 -10.26 8.11 1.35
C ILE A 244 -11.22 9.32 1.23
N GLU A 245 -12.35 9.14 0.54
CA GLU A 245 -13.32 10.20 0.31
C GLU A 245 -13.92 10.68 1.62
N GLN A 246 -14.38 9.76 2.48
CA GLN A 246 -14.94 10.09 3.80
C GLN A 246 -13.90 10.77 4.70
N PHE A 247 -12.66 10.27 4.69
CA PHE A 247 -11.58 10.84 5.50
C PHE A 247 -11.23 12.28 5.07
N LEU A 248 -11.21 12.54 3.78
CA LEU A 248 -10.87 13.85 3.22
C LEU A 248 -12.06 14.81 3.11
N ASP A 249 -13.28 14.35 3.44
CA ASP A 249 -14.47 15.20 3.40
C ASP A 249 -14.36 16.35 4.40
N GLY A 250 -14.69 17.55 3.95
CA GLY A 250 -14.49 18.77 4.75
C GLY A 250 -13.04 19.22 4.97
N LYS A 251 -12.05 18.33 4.70
CA LYS A 251 -10.62 18.61 4.88
C LYS A 251 -9.94 19.01 3.56
N ALA A 252 -10.20 18.26 2.48
CA ALA A 252 -9.56 18.50 1.19
C ALA A 252 -10.11 19.74 0.49
N THR A 253 -9.19 20.63 0.09
CA THR A 253 -9.48 21.85 -0.67
C THR A 253 -8.62 21.93 -1.93
N GLY A 254 -8.99 22.82 -2.87
CA GLY A 254 -8.16 23.13 -4.03
C GLY A 254 -7.68 21.90 -4.80
N LYS A 255 -6.35 21.78 -4.96
CA LYS A 255 -5.68 20.73 -5.74
C LYS A 255 -5.92 19.31 -5.22
N ILE A 256 -6.00 19.11 -3.91
CA ILE A 256 -6.28 17.77 -3.35
C ILE A 256 -7.69 17.32 -3.72
N LYS A 257 -8.67 18.21 -3.66
CA LYS A 257 -10.05 17.90 -4.05
C LYS A 257 -10.16 17.53 -5.53
N ASP A 258 -9.42 18.22 -6.39
CA ASP A 258 -9.34 17.91 -7.81
C ASP A 258 -8.61 16.58 -8.06
N ALA A 259 -7.50 16.31 -7.35
CA ALA A 259 -6.77 15.06 -7.42
C ALA A 259 -7.64 13.88 -6.97
N LEU A 260 -8.38 14.03 -5.85
CA LEU A 260 -9.34 13.03 -5.38
C LEU A 260 -10.46 12.79 -6.41
N THR A 261 -10.96 13.85 -7.05
CA THR A 261 -11.97 13.72 -8.10
C THR A 261 -11.46 12.90 -9.27
N LYS A 262 -10.20 13.13 -9.71
CA LYS A 262 -9.55 12.33 -10.75
C LYS A 262 -9.34 10.89 -10.29
N TYR A 263 -8.86 10.67 -9.06
CA TYR A 263 -8.63 9.33 -8.50
C TYR A 263 -9.91 8.50 -8.50
N ILE A 264 -11.01 9.03 -7.97
CA ILE A 264 -12.33 8.36 -7.97
C ILE A 264 -12.77 8.01 -9.40
N PHE A 265 -12.61 8.95 -10.33
CA PHE A 265 -12.96 8.74 -11.72
C PHE A 265 -12.12 7.61 -12.34
N GLU A 266 -10.80 7.59 -12.14
CA GLU A 266 -9.90 6.58 -12.70
C GLU A 266 -10.14 5.20 -12.10
N GLN A 267 -10.37 5.10 -10.80
CA GLN A 267 -10.77 3.83 -10.17
C GLN A 267 -12.10 3.30 -10.74
N SER A 268 -13.00 4.19 -11.13
CA SER A 268 -14.27 3.79 -11.77
C SER A 268 -14.09 3.17 -13.15
N TYR A 269 -12.93 3.38 -13.81
CA TYR A 269 -12.64 2.78 -15.12
C TYR A 269 -12.53 1.25 -15.10
N LEU A 270 -12.25 0.65 -13.94
CA LEU A 270 -12.16 -0.80 -13.78
C LEU A 270 -13.39 -1.53 -14.34
N ILE A 271 -14.59 -0.94 -14.25
CA ILE A 271 -15.83 -1.57 -14.70
C ILE A 271 -16.40 -0.99 -16.00
N VAL A 272 -15.78 0.01 -16.60
CA VAL A 272 -16.35 0.74 -17.75
C VAL A 272 -16.66 -0.17 -18.93
N SER A 273 -15.77 -1.13 -19.24
CA SER A 273 -15.98 -2.08 -20.33
C SER A 273 -17.26 -2.94 -20.15
N LEU A 274 -17.57 -3.30 -18.91
CA LEU A 274 -18.77 -4.04 -18.56
C LEU A 274 -19.99 -3.12 -18.48
N ALA A 275 -19.85 -1.92 -17.93
CA ALA A 275 -20.89 -0.90 -17.87
C ALA A 275 -21.38 -0.46 -19.25
N MET A 276 -20.55 -0.60 -20.29
CA MET A 276 -20.95 -0.35 -21.67
C MET A 276 -21.95 -1.39 -22.22
N LYS A 277 -21.96 -2.60 -21.64
CA LYS A 277 -22.72 -3.76 -22.16
C LYS A 277 -23.88 -4.17 -21.23
N ASN A 278 -23.84 -3.81 -19.94
CA ASN A 278 -24.74 -4.33 -18.92
C ASN A 278 -25.33 -3.20 -18.06
N LYS A 279 -26.68 -3.19 -17.91
CA LYS A 279 -27.42 -2.19 -17.11
C LYS A 279 -27.01 -2.17 -15.64
N GLU A 280 -26.76 -3.34 -15.06
CA GLU A 280 -26.39 -3.45 -13.64
C GLU A 280 -25.00 -2.87 -13.38
N ASP A 281 -24.02 -3.21 -14.24
CA ASP A 281 -22.66 -2.67 -14.15
C ASP A 281 -22.61 -1.16 -14.40
N LEU A 282 -23.46 -0.66 -15.32
CA LEU A 282 -23.65 0.78 -15.51
C LEU A 282 -24.23 1.46 -14.27
N SER A 283 -25.17 0.81 -13.60
CA SER A 283 -25.75 1.31 -12.34
C SER A 283 -24.70 1.33 -11.23
N ARG A 284 -23.86 0.29 -11.12
CA ARG A 284 -22.72 0.25 -10.18
C ARG A 284 -21.75 1.38 -10.43
N TRP A 285 -21.34 1.58 -11.69
CA TRP A 285 -20.48 2.68 -12.09
C TRP A 285 -21.07 4.04 -11.70
N ARG A 286 -22.35 4.30 -12.01
CA ARG A 286 -23.04 5.56 -11.66
C ARG A 286 -23.06 5.85 -10.17
N ARG A 287 -23.25 4.83 -9.35
CA ARG A 287 -23.20 4.97 -7.89
C ARG A 287 -21.81 5.36 -7.42
N SER A 288 -20.77 4.71 -7.93
CA SER A 288 -19.38 4.99 -7.51
C SER A 288 -18.92 6.40 -7.84
N VAL A 289 -19.44 7.01 -8.91
CA VAL A 289 -19.06 8.38 -9.34
C VAL A 289 -20.10 9.44 -8.96
N GLY A 290 -21.18 9.07 -8.29
CA GLY A 290 -22.30 9.99 -8.00
C GLY A 290 -21.88 11.24 -7.25
N LYS A 291 -21.03 11.08 -6.24
CA LYS A 291 -20.53 12.17 -5.38
C LYS A 291 -19.60 13.16 -6.11
N ILE A 292 -18.93 12.74 -7.19
CA ILE A 292 -18.03 13.62 -7.95
C ILE A 292 -18.73 14.32 -9.12
N ARG A 293 -20.00 14.03 -9.41
CA ARG A 293 -20.71 14.50 -10.59
C ARG A 293 -20.62 16.03 -10.82
N SER A 294 -20.78 16.80 -9.77
CA SER A 294 -20.70 18.27 -9.83
C SER A 294 -19.27 18.81 -9.95
N ARG A 295 -18.27 17.98 -9.63
CA ARG A 295 -16.86 18.36 -9.59
C ARG A 295 -16.13 18.04 -10.91
N VAL A 296 -16.57 17.03 -11.67
CA VAL A 296 -15.89 16.55 -12.88
C VAL A 296 -15.68 17.65 -13.91
N TYR A 297 -16.69 18.48 -14.16
CA TYR A 297 -16.57 19.57 -15.14
C TYR A 297 -15.43 20.55 -14.80
N LYS A 298 -15.32 20.93 -13.52
CA LYS A 298 -14.34 21.91 -13.01
C LYS A 298 -12.98 21.29 -12.71
N CYS A 299 -12.85 19.95 -12.66
CA CYS A 299 -11.60 19.29 -12.31
C CYS A 299 -10.51 19.58 -13.33
N SER A 300 -9.42 20.19 -12.85
CA SER A 300 -8.28 20.60 -13.69
C SER A 300 -7.42 19.42 -14.19
N TYR A 301 -7.46 18.28 -13.48
CA TYR A 301 -6.67 17.08 -13.81
C TYR A 301 -7.38 16.11 -14.76
N LEU A 302 -8.65 16.35 -15.12
CA LEU A 302 -9.38 15.54 -16.10
C LEU A 302 -9.31 16.16 -17.48
N SER A 303 -8.87 15.38 -18.47
CA SER A 303 -8.88 15.79 -19.87
C SER A 303 -10.32 15.99 -20.38
N ILE A 304 -10.48 16.77 -21.46
CA ILE A 304 -11.79 16.95 -22.12
C ILE A 304 -12.37 15.59 -22.52
N LYS A 305 -11.54 14.68 -23.05
CA LYS A 305 -11.95 13.31 -23.41
C LYS A 305 -12.54 12.57 -22.22
N ASN A 306 -11.88 12.62 -21.06
CA ASN A 306 -12.35 11.96 -19.84
C ASN A 306 -13.68 12.54 -19.35
N LYS A 307 -13.85 13.86 -19.42
CA LYS A 307 -15.10 14.53 -19.08
C LYS A 307 -16.24 14.09 -20.02
N LEU A 308 -15.97 14.02 -21.32
CA LEU A 308 -16.97 13.54 -22.31
C LEU A 308 -17.36 12.08 -22.04
N VAL A 309 -16.39 11.19 -21.77
CA VAL A 309 -16.69 9.79 -21.41
C VAL A 309 -17.53 9.70 -20.15
N PHE A 310 -17.22 10.49 -19.14
CA PHE A 310 -17.99 10.56 -17.89
C PHE A 310 -19.47 10.91 -18.17
N TYR A 311 -19.73 12.01 -18.88
CA TYR A 311 -21.09 12.45 -19.16
C TYR A 311 -21.82 11.50 -20.12
N PHE A 312 -21.12 10.92 -21.09
CA PHE A 312 -21.68 9.89 -21.96
C PHE A 312 -22.21 8.71 -21.14
N LEU A 313 -21.39 8.13 -20.24
CA LEU A 313 -21.81 7.02 -19.39
C LEU A 313 -22.89 7.41 -18.37
N LEU A 314 -22.85 8.65 -17.89
CA LEU A 314 -23.83 9.14 -16.95
C LEU A 314 -25.25 9.18 -17.56
N PHE A 315 -25.37 9.54 -18.84
CA PHE A 315 -26.64 9.67 -19.55
C PHE A 315 -26.95 8.51 -20.50
N LYS A 316 -26.03 7.57 -20.70
CA LYS A 316 -26.22 6.40 -21.56
C LYS A 316 -27.43 5.58 -21.12
N SER A 317 -28.34 5.27 -22.05
CA SER A 317 -29.34 4.21 -21.88
C SER A 317 -28.77 2.90 -22.40
N VAL A 318 -28.82 1.85 -21.61
CA VAL A 318 -28.54 0.48 -22.08
C VAL A 318 -29.90 -0.15 -22.37
N ILE A 319 -30.13 -0.44 -23.62
CA ILE A 319 -31.33 -1.11 -24.14
C ILE A 319 -31.34 -2.57 -23.64
#